data_c96babb2355746045c4a606dd7014dae
#
_entry.id   c96babb2355746045c4a606dd7014dae
#
_cell.length_a   1.000
_cell.length_b   1.000
_cell.length_c   1.000
_cell.angle_alpha   90.00
_cell.angle_beta   90.00
_cell.angle_gamma   90.00
#
_symmetry.space_group_name_H-M   'P 1'
#
loop_
_entity.id
_entity.type
_entity.pdbx_description
1 polymer ?
#
loop_
_entity_poly.entity_id
_entity_poly.type
_entity_poly.pdbx_seq_one_letter_code
_entity_poly.pdbx_strand_id
1 'polypeptide(L)'
;MTNQNRNLTWNNIALMGFVIVWGFGNVVNNFANQGLTVVFSWIFMIALYFVPYALMVGELGSAFKDSQGGVSSWIKETTTPMLAFLAGWTYWVVHIPYLAQKPQSLLIAFSWALSPSGEYATLLKQLNPIILQSIVLAIFLVFLYVATKGLKILKVVGNIAGTSMFVMSLLYIVLGLAAPAITGEVATPDITVSSFVPKFDFAYLTTLSMLVFAVGGAEKISPYVNNTKEPSKNFPKGMLVLAGMVAVCAILGSVAMGMMFNANAIPEDLMMNGQYYAFQLLGEHYGLGNIFVIIYGLANAAAQLSALVFSIDAPLRVLLGEADERFIPKALTKTNKNGVLVNGYIMTAILVSTLIIVPALGIGNTNELFNWLLQLNSVVMPMRYLWVFVAYMGLKKAANKFSTEYKFIKNPKIGFLVGLWCFAFTTFACVMGMFPTNVDAFSGEWIFRVALNVMTPIILMGLGLILPMIDKKTNNKEKIS
;
A
#
# COMPACT_ATOMS: atom_id res chain seq x y z
N MET A 1 30.60 -14.06 13.29
CA MET A 1 29.25 -13.82 12.75
C MET A 1 28.42 -15.04 13.08
N THR A 2 27.55 -14.90 14.05
CA THR A 2 26.70 -15.97 14.61
C THR A 2 25.75 -16.49 13.53
N ASN A 3 25.63 -17.83 13.44
CA ASN A 3 24.64 -18.55 12.65
C ASN A 3 23.24 -17.97 12.99
N GLN A 4 22.81 -16.95 12.26
CA GLN A 4 21.43 -16.49 12.33
C GLN A 4 20.55 -17.68 11.93
N ASN A 5 19.52 -17.97 12.73
CA ASN A 5 18.56 -19.03 12.49
C ASN A 5 17.82 -18.79 11.14
N ARG A 6 18.40 -19.27 10.04
CA ARG A 6 17.79 -19.21 8.69
C ARG A 6 16.73 -20.31 8.59
N ASN A 7 15.52 -20.01 9.05
CA ASN A 7 14.44 -20.98 9.16
C ASN A 7 13.30 -20.75 8.13
N LEU A 8 13.24 -19.58 7.47
CA LEU A 8 12.16 -19.27 6.54
C LEU A 8 12.33 -20.01 5.21
N THR A 9 11.29 -20.69 4.79
CA THR A 9 11.21 -21.36 3.48
C THR A 9 10.48 -20.47 2.46
N TRP A 10 10.46 -20.87 1.19
CA TRP A 10 9.72 -20.15 0.16
C TRP A 10 8.22 -20.01 0.46
N ASN A 11 7.59 -20.99 1.12
CA ASN A 11 6.20 -20.91 1.57
C ASN A 11 5.99 -19.79 2.59
N ASN A 12 6.90 -19.68 3.57
CA ASN A 12 6.83 -18.61 4.58
C ASN A 12 6.95 -17.25 3.89
N ILE A 13 7.89 -17.09 2.95
CA ILE A 13 8.09 -15.85 2.19
C ILE A 13 6.85 -15.51 1.38
N ALA A 14 6.26 -16.48 0.65
CA ALA A 14 5.05 -16.26 -0.13
C ALA A 14 3.86 -15.85 0.73
N LEU A 15 3.61 -16.55 1.85
CA LEU A 15 2.49 -16.25 2.75
C LEU A 15 2.67 -14.91 3.47
N MET A 16 3.86 -14.63 3.99
CA MET A 16 4.16 -13.32 4.59
C MET A 16 3.98 -12.19 3.57
N GLY A 17 4.48 -12.40 2.36
CA GLY A 17 4.32 -11.45 1.26
C GLY A 17 2.87 -11.25 0.90
N PHE A 18 2.10 -12.30 0.82
CA PHE A 18 0.68 -12.24 0.49
C PHE A 18 -0.10 -11.38 1.51
N VAL A 19 0.09 -11.62 2.81
CA VAL A 19 -0.56 -10.81 3.87
C VAL A 19 -0.17 -9.33 3.81
N ILE A 20 1.05 -9.03 3.36
CA ILE A 20 1.55 -7.64 3.25
C ILE A 20 1.04 -6.94 1.98
N VAL A 21 0.98 -7.65 0.86
CA VAL A 21 0.62 -7.10 -0.47
C VAL A 21 -0.87 -7.14 -0.70
N TRP A 22 -1.50 -8.26 -0.33
CA TRP A 22 -2.90 -8.50 -0.65
C TRP A 22 -3.86 -7.88 0.38
N GLY A 23 -4.96 -7.33 -0.15
CA GLY A 23 -6.13 -6.94 0.63
C GLY A 23 -7.37 -7.00 -0.25
N PHE A 24 -8.48 -7.55 0.26
CA PHE A 24 -9.75 -7.62 -0.48
C PHE A 24 -10.23 -6.23 -0.92
N GLY A 25 -9.98 -5.19 -0.12
CA GLY A 25 -10.24 -3.81 -0.51
C GLY A 25 -9.57 -3.37 -1.81
N ASN A 26 -8.43 -3.98 -2.20
CA ASN A 26 -7.78 -3.68 -3.48
C ASN A 26 -8.63 -4.15 -4.68
N VAL A 27 -9.31 -5.30 -4.56
CA VAL A 27 -10.24 -5.78 -5.58
C VAL A 27 -11.43 -4.84 -5.69
N VAL A 28 -12.05 -4.52 -4.55
CA VAL A 28 -13.23 -3.64 -4.48
C VAL A 28 -12.92 -2.26 -5.06
N ASN A 29 -11.81 -1.65 -4.66
CA ASN A 29 -11.43 -0.30 -5.11
C ASN A 29 -11.15 -0.24 -6.62
N ASN A 30 -10.48 -1.26 -7.16
CA ASN A 30 -10.20 -1.30 -8.59
C ASN A 30 -11.44 -1.67 -9.41
N PHE A 31 -12.32 -2.53 -8.87
CA PHE A 31 -13.64 -2.79 -9.46
C PHE A 31 -14.52 -1.54 -9.45
N ALA A 32 -14.52 -0.76 -8.36
CA ALA A 32 -15.25 0.51 -8.27
C ALA A 32 -14.81 1.51 -9.35
N ASN A 33 -13.52 1.51 -9.71
CA ASN A 33 -12.99 2.41 -10.75
C ASN A 33 -13.23 1.92 -12.18
N GLN A 34 -13.24 0.61 -12.42
CA GLN A 34 -13.17 0.05 -13.76
C GLN A 34 -14.28 -0.96 -14.10
N GLY A 35 -15.12 -1.35 -13.13
CA GLY A 35 -16.08 -2.43 -13.33
C GLY A 35 -15.39 -3.73 -13.76
N LEU A 36 -16.00 -4.49 -14.66
CA LEU A 36 -15.44 -5.75 -15.19
C LEU A 36 -14.16 -5.57 -16.02
N THR A 37 -13.90 -4.37 -16.57
CA THR A 37 -12.67 -4.14 -17.35
C THR A 37 -11.40 -4.25 -16.51
N VAL A 38 -11.53 -4.20 -15.19
CA VAL A 38 -10.42 -4.42 -14.26
C VAL A 38 -9.79 -5.80 -14.40
N VAL A 39 -10.54 -6.81 -14.86
CA VAL A 39 -10.01 -8.16 -15.09
C VAL A 39 -8.92 -8.15 -16.16
N PHE A 40 -9.16 -7.45 -17.28
CA PHE A 40 -8.12 -7.23 -18.31
C PHE A 40 -6.94 -6.48 -17.73
N SER A 41 -7.21 -5.40 -16.98
CA SER A 41 -6.18 -4.59 -16.35
C SER A 41 -5.31 -5.40 -15.39
N TRP A 42 -5.89 -6.32 -14.61
CA TRP A 42 -5.13 -7.24 -13.75
C TRP A 42 -4.22 -8.17 -14.53
N ILE A 43 -4.73 -8.80 -15.62
CA ILE A 43 -3.93 -9.71 -16.45
C ILE A 43 -2.71 -8.95 -16.99
N PHE A 44 -2.92 -7.74 -17.52
CA PHE A 44 -1.87 -6.91 -18.07
C PHE A 44 -0.87 -6.46 -17.01
N MET A 45 -1.37 -5.94 -15.87
CA MET A 45 -0.55 -5.48 -14.74
C MET A 45 0.28 -6.61 -14.14
N ILE A 46 -0.29 -7.79 -13.97
CA ILE A 46 0.42 -8.93 -13.39
C ILE A 46 1.51 -9.40 -14.34
N ALA A 47 1.21 -9.59 -15.62
CA ALA A 47 2.15 -10.11 -16.59
C ALA A 47 3.32 -9.13 -16.87
N LEU A 48 3.03 -7.85 -17.06
CA LEU A 48 4.02 -6.88 -17.55
C LEU A 48 4.64 -6.01 -16.45
N TYR A 49 4.06 -6.03 -15.25
CA TYR A 49 4.55 -5.19 -14.15
C TYR A 49 4.82 -5.99 -12.88
N PHE A 50 3.82 -6.66 -12.30
CA PHE A 50 3.97 -7.25 -10.95
C PHE A 50 4.91 -8.47 -10.93
N VAL A 51 4.81 -9.38 -11.89
CA VAL A 51 5.74 -10.52 -12.00
C VAL A 51 7.18 -10.03 -12.21
N PRO A 52 7.49 -9.14 -13.18
CA PRO A 52 8.80 -8.54 -13.28
C PRO A 52 9.27 -7.87 -11.98
N TYR A 53 8.43 -7.07 -11.35
CA TYR A 53 8.76 -6.41 -10.08
C TYR A 53 9.10 -7.39 -8.97
N ALA A 54 8.26 -8.41 -8.74
CA ALA A 54 8.49 -9.43 -7.72
C ALA A 54 9.79 -10.21 -7.96
N LEU A 55 10.09 -10.54 -9.22
CA LEU A 55 11.31 -11.25 -9.59
C LEU A 55 12.57 -10.36 -9.53
N MET A 56 12.46 -9.04 -9.78
CA MET A 56 13.52 -8.08 -9.50
C MET A 56 13.82 -8.00 -8.01
N VAL A 57 12.80 -7.95 -7.15
CA VAL A 57 12.96 -8.02 -5.68
C VAL A 57 13.63 -9.33 -5.30
N GLY A 58 13.26 -10.45 -5.93
CA GLY A 58 13.90 -11.76 -5.77
C GLY A 58 15.40 -11.73 -6.11
N GLU A 59 15.78 -11.10 -7.22
CA GLU A 59 17.19 -10.99 -7.64
C GLU A 59 17.98 -10.06 -6.72
N LEU A 60 17.42 -8.90 -6.35
CA LEU A 60 18.03 -7.97 -5.39
C LEU A 60 18.23 -8.62 -4.01
N GLY A 61 17.23 -9.35 -3.52
CA GLY A 61 17.36 -10.11 -2.28
C GLY A 61 18.43 -11.20 -2.33
N SER A 62 18.58 -11.88 -3.46
CA SER A 62 19.65 -12.85 -3.68
C SER A 62 21.03 -12.20 -3.76
N ALA A 63 21.15 -11.04 -4.46
CA ALA A 63 22.41 -10.31 -4.62
C ALA A 63 22.91 -9.72 -3.30
N PHE A 64 22.01 -9.22 -2.47
CA PHE A 64 22.31 -8.51 -1.21
C PHE A 64 21.82 -9.29 0.03
N LYS A 65 21.91 -10.62 -0.01
CA LYS A 65 21.44 -11.54 1.02
C LYS A 65 22.05 -11.33 2.41
N ASP A 66 23.17 -10.66 2.49
CA ASP A 66 23.89 -10.39 3.74
C ASP A 66 23.67 -8.95 4.24
N SER A 67 22.91 -8.12 3.50
CA SER A 67 22.56 -6.76 3.91
C SER A 67 21.30 -6.76 4.77
N GLN A 68 21.23 -5.87 5.77
CA GLN A 68 20.08 -5.81 6.71
C GLN A 68 19.00 -4.81 6.31
N GLY A 69 19.26 -3.93 5.34
CA GLY A 69 18.52 -2.69 5.16
C GLY A 69 17.49 -2.66 4.02
N GLY A 70 17.20 -3.75 3.36
CA GLY A 70 16.21 -3.74 2.28
C GLY A 70 16.53 -2.72 1.18
N VAL A 71 15.54 -1.97 0.70
CA VAL A 71 15.67 -1.07 -0.45
C VAL A 71 16.74 0.01 -0.27
N SER A 72 16.85 0.61 0.91
CA SER A 72 17.86 1.64 1.20
C SER A 72 19.28 1.08 1.06
N SER A 73 19.53 -0.12 1.59
CA SER A 73 20.82 -0.81 1.44
C SER A 73 21.11 -1.17 0.00
N TRP A 74 20.10 -1.66 -0.75
CA TRP A 74 20.26 -1.95 -2.18
C TRP A 74 20.69 -0.73 -2.99
N ILE A 75 20.07 0.44 -2.69
CA ILE A 75 20.45 1.70 -3.33
C ILE A 75 21.86 2.11 -2.93
N LYS A 76 22.25 1.96 -1.65
CA LYS A 76 23.60 2.27 -1.17
C LYS A 76 24.68 1.48 -1.92
N GLU A 77 24.46 0.18 -2.09
CA GLU A 77 25.41 -0.71 -2.77
C GLU A 77 25.49 -0.44 -4.29
N THR A 78 24.39 -0.03 -4.90
CA THR A 78 24.28 0.12 -6.36
C THR A 78 24.44 1.56 -6.86
N THR A 79 24.40 2.57 -5.97
CA THR A 79 24.43 3.99 -6.33
C THR A 79 25.28 4.81 -5.36
N THR A 80 24.65 5.72 -4.59
CA THR A 80 25.33 6.64 -3.66
C THR A 80 24.65 6.69 -2.27
N PRO A 81 25.39 7.05 -1.19
CA PRO A 81 24.77 7.20 0.14
C PRO A 81 23.66 8.24 0.21
N MET A 82 23.74 9.32 -0.58
CA MET A 82 22.68 10.34 -0.62
C MET A 82 21.39 9.78 -1.22
N LEU A 83 21.49 9.00 -2.32
CA LEU A 83 20.32 8.35 -2.91
C LEU A 83 19.75 7.27 -1.98
N ALA A 84 20.60 6.57 -1.23
CA ALA A 84 20.16 5.63 -0.20
C ALA A 84 19.37 6.32 0.92
N PHE A 85 19.82 7.49 1.37
CA PHE A 85 19.07 8.32 2.32
C PHE A 85 17.71 8.74 1.74
N LEU A 86 17.67 9.24 0.49
CA LEU A 86 16.43 9.63 -0.17
C LEU A 86 15.48 8.45 -0.38
N ALA A 87 15.99 7.25 -0.63
CA ALA A 87 15.18 6.04 -0.68
C ALA A 87 14.55 5.71 0.68
N GLY A 88 15.33 5.78 1.77
CA GLY A 88 14.84 5.63 3.15
C GLY A 88 13.81 6.71 3.53
N TRP A 89 14.08 7.97 3.15
CA TRP A 89 13.14 9.08 3.31
C TRP A 89 11.82 8.81 2.58
N THR A 90 11.89 8.48 1.29
CA THR A 90 10.72 8.15 0.49
C THR A 90 9.94 7.02 1.12
N TYR A 91 10.63 5.95 1.58
CA TYR A 91 10.00 4.81 2.23
C TYR A 91 9.16 5.20 3.45
N TRP A 92 9.64 6.14 4.26
CA TRP A 92 8.89 6.63 5.41
C TRP A 92 7.79 7.61 5.00
N VAL A 93 8.10 8.62 4.21
CA VAL A 93 7.20 9.75 3.96
C VAL A 93 5.95 9.38 3.16
N VAL A 94 6.04 8.36 2.30
CA VAL A 94 4.87 7.85 1.54
C VAL A 94 3.80 7.22 2.45
N HIS A 95 4.14 6.91 3.71
CA HIS A 95 3.17 6.43 4.69
C HIS A 95 2.35 7.56 5.34
N ILE A 96 2.68 8.84 5.13
CA ILE A 96 1.94 9.96 5.73
C ILE A 96 0.48 9.99 5.26
N PRO A 97 0.14 9.95 3.94
CA PRO A 97 -1.24 9.86 3.49
C PRO A 97 -1.92 8.55 3.94
N TYR A 98 -1.17 7.46 3.99
CA TYR A 98 -1.67 6.17 4.46
C TYR A 98 -2.09 6.24 5.93
N LEU A 99 -1.27 6.85 6.80
CA LEU A 99 -1.57 7.08 8.21
C LEU A 99 -2.75 8.03 8.41
N ALA A 100 -2.96 9.00 7.53
CA ALA A 100 -4.11 9.88 7.55
C ALA A 100 -5.42 9.14 7.25
N GLN A 101 -5.39 8.15 6.36
CA GLN A 101 -6.57 7.36 5.96
C GLN A 101 -6.93 6.26 6.98
N LYS A 102 -5.94 5.61 7.61
CA LYS A 102 -6.17 4.39 8.42
C LYS A 102 -7.13 4.55 9.60
N PRO A 103 -7.11 5.64 10.38
CA PRO A 103 -8.08 5.84 11.45
C PRO A 103 -9.53 5.93 10.96
N GLN A 104 -9.76 6.54 9.79
CA GLN A 104 -11.08 6.58 9.16
C GLN A 104 -11.51 5.17 8.70
N SER A 105 -10.61 4.41 8.08
CA SER A 105 -10.88 3.01 7.70
C SER A 105 -11.19 2.12 8.91
N LEU A 106 -10.53 2.35 10.04
CA LEU A 106 -10.80 1.68 11.32
C LEU A 106 -12.21 2.02 11.84
N LEU A 107 -12.58 3.31 11.80
CA LEU A 107 -13.90 3.77 12.23
C LEU A 107 -15.01 3.16 11.37
N ILE A 108 -14.83 3.11 10.04
CA ILE A 108 -15.76 2.47 9.11
C ILE A 108 -15.88 0.97 9.42
N ALA A 109 -14.76 0.27 9.65
CA ALA A 109 -14.79 -1.16 9.98
C ALA A 109 -15.58 -1.45 11.26
N PHE A 110 -15.41 -0.64 12.29
CA PHE A 110 -16.18 -0.75 13.52
C PHE A 110 -17.66 -0.41 13.31
N SER A 111 -18.00 0.58 12.50
CA SER A 111 -19.40 0.93 12.23
C SER A 111 -20.17 -0.25 11.62
N TRP A 112 -19.54 -0.98 10.69
CA TRP A 112 -20.12 -2.18 10.08
C TRP A 112 -20.15 -3.40 11.01
N ALA A 113 -19.16 -3.56 11.88
CA ALA A 113 -19.14 -4.64 12.87
C ALA A 113 -20.26 -4.46 13.92
N LEU A 114 -20.54 -3.22 14.32
CA LEU A 114 -21.52 -2.89 15.36
C LEU A 114 -22.94 -2.70 14.81
N SER A 115 -23.08 -2.24 13.56
CA SER A 115 -24.35 -2.07 12.86
C SER A 115 -24.27 -2.69 11.46
N PRO A 116 -24.47 -4.01 11.36
CA PRO A 116 -24.35 -4.74 10.09
C PRO A 116 -25.38 -4.35 9.02
N SER A 117 -26.44 -3.63 9.43
CA SER A 117 -27.40 -3.00 8.51
C SER A 117 -26.84 -1.78 7.76
N GLY A 118 -25.64 -1.31 8.14
CA GLY A 118 -25.02 -0.12 7.55
C GLY A 118 -25.53 1.22 8.07
N GLU A 119 -26.37 1.24 9.12
CA GLU A 119 -26.91 2.47 9.69
C GLU A 119 -25.79 3.39 10.21
N TYR A 120 -24.85 2.86 10.99
CA TYR A 120 -23.73 3.65 11.50
C TYR A 120 -22.78 4.10 10.40
N ALA A 121 -22.57 3.28 9.36
CA ALA A 121 -21.78 3.69 8.21
C ALA A 121 -22.45 4.84 7.43
N THR A 122 -23.79 4.81 7.32
CA THR A 122 -24.59 5.89 6.73
C THR A 122 -24.49 7.17 7.56
N LEU A 123 -24.58 7.08 8.89
CA LEU A 123 -24.38 8.24 9.78
C LEU A 123 -22.98 8.86 9.59
N LEU A 124 -21.92 8.03 9.53
CA LEU A 124 -20.57 8.53 9.28
C LEU A 124 -20.44 9.27 7.94
N LYS A 125 -21.09 8.76 6.90
CA LYS A 125 -21.11 9.37 5.57
C LYS A 125 -21.81 10.75 5.56
N GLN A 126 -22.82 10.93 6.40
CA GLN A 126 -23.61 12.16 6.53
C GLN A 126 -22.94 13.21 7.45
N LEU A 127 -21.93 12.84 8.23
CA LEU A 127 -21.22 13.78 9.08
C LEU A 127 -20.52 14.87 8.26
N ASN A 128 -20.49 16.07 8.84
CA ASN A 128 -19.64 17.12 8.29
C ASN A 128 -18.17 16.65 8.23
N PRO A 129 -17.47 16.81 7.10
CA PRO A 129 -16.08 16.34 6.94
C PRO A 129 -15.13 16.82 8.03
N ILE A 130 -15.26 18.06 8.51
CA ILE A 130 -14.41 18.61 9.57
C ILE A 130 -14.66 17.89 10.90
N ILE A 131 -15.91 17.61 11.23
CA ILE A 131 -16.26 16.86 12.46
C ILE A 131 -15.69 15.45 12.38
N LEU A 132 -15.91 14.74 11.27
CA LEU A 132 -15.38 13.40 11.09
C LEU A 132 -13.85 13.39 11.15
N GLN A 133 -13.17 14.32 10.47
CA GLN A 133 -11.71 14.38 10.48
C GLN A 133 -11.14 14.78 11.84
N SER A 134 -11.89 15.51 12.66
CA SER A 134 -11.51 15.77 14.06
C SER A 134 -11.54 14.47 14.89
N ILE A 135 -12.54 13.61 14.68
CA ILE A 135 -12.62 12.27 15.31
C ILE A 135 -11.46 11.39 14.81
N VAL A 136 -11.22 11.36 13.50
CA VAL A 136 -10.12 10.64 12.85
C VAL A 136 -8.78 11.07 13.42
N LEU A 137 -8.55 12.38 13.60
CA LEU A 137 -7.35 12.93 14.21
C LEU A 137 -7.19 12.48 15.67
N ALA A 138 -8.27 12.51 16.46
CA ALA A 138 -8.23 12.04 17.85
C ALA A 138 -7.84 10.56 17.92
N ILE A 139 -8.43 9.71 17.07
CA ILE A 139 -8.08 8.28 16.96
C ILE A 139 -6.60 8.14 16.60
N PHE A 140 -6.11 8.87 15.60
CA PHE A 140 -4.70 8.84 15.20
C PHE A 140 -3.77 9.19 16.36
N LEU A 141 -4.04 10.27 17.09
CA LEU A 141 -3.20 10.73 18.19
C LEU A 141 -3.20 9.74 19.38
N VAL A 142 -4.36 9.11 19.67
CA VAL A 142 -4.44 8.05 20.69
C VAL A 142 -3.54 6.87 20.30
N PHE A 143 -3.61 6.38 19.06
CA PHE A 143 -2.78 5.25 18.65
C PHE A 143 -1.31 5.62 18.45
N LEU A 144 -1.00 6.86 18.09
CA LEU A 144 0.36 7.39 18.13
C LEU A 144 0.94 7.31 19.55
N TYR A 145 0.15 7.73 20.54
CA TYR A 145 0.54 7.64 21.95
C TYR A 145 0.70 6.18 22.40
N VAL A 146 -0.26 5.29 22.06
CA VAL A 146 -0.16 3.86 22.38
C VAL A 146 1.10 3.25 21.77
N ALA A 147 1.47 3.62 20.54
CA ALA A 147 2.69 3.14 19.89
C ALA A 147 3.97 3.50 20.68
N THR A 148 3.97 4.59 21.47
CA THR A 148 5.11 4.94 22.35
C THR A 148 5.30 3.98 23.52
N LYS A 149 4.31 3.14 23.85
CA LYS A 149 4.36 2.18 24.98
C LYS A 149 4.88 0.80 24.57
N GLY A 150 5.03 0.56 23.27
CA GLY A 150 5.54 -0.69 22.72
C GLY A 150 4.47 -1.52 21.97
N LEU A 151 4.94 -2.39 21.06
CA LEU A 151 4.09 -3.02 20.03
C LEU A 151 3.85 -4.52 20.20
N LYS A 152 4.24 -5.12 21.35
CA LYS A 152 4.22 -6.61 21.50
C LYS A 152 2.84 -7.24 21.27
N ILE A 153 1.80 -6.67 21.88
CA ILE A 153 0.42 -7.18 21.77
C ILE A 153 -0.10 -7.00 20.32
N LEU A 154 0.25 -5.90 19.69
CA LEU A 154 -0.21 -5.56 18.34
C LEU A 154 0.36 -6.47 17.25
N LYS A 155 1.54 -7.09 17.47
CA LYS A 155 2.09 -8.11 16.56
C LYS A 155 1.20 -9.35 16.50
N VAL A 156 0.68 -9.79 17.64
CA VAL A 156 -0.24 -10.95 17.72
C VAL A 156 -1.55 -10.61 17.02
N VAL A 157 -2.13 -9.44 17.33
CA VAL A 157 -3.35 -8.95 16.68
C VAL A 157 -3.17 -8.86 15.16
N GLY A 158 -2.02 -8.33 14.70
CA GLY A 158 -1.72 -8.21 13.27
C GLY A 158 -1.63 -9.54 12.54
N ASN A 159 -1.04 -10.56 13.14
CA ASN A 159 -0.96 -11.88 12.54
C ASN A 159 -2.34 -12.55 12.45
N ILE A 160 -3.16 -12.47 13.50
CA ILE A 160 -4.53 -12.99 13.50
C ILE A 160 -5.38 -12.26 12.47
N ALA A 161 -5.33 -10.92 12.47
CA ALA A 161 -6.09 -10.09 11.55
C ALA A 161 -5.70 -10.36 10.09
N GLY A 162 -4.41 -10.42 9.77
CA GLY A 162 -3.93 -10.71 8.42
C GLY A 162 -4.38 -12.07 7.91
N THR A 163 -4.31 -13.10 8.76
CA THR A 163 -4.79 -14.45 8.42
C THR A 163 -6.30 -14.47 8.22
N SER A 164 -7.07 -13.80 9.09
CA SER A 164 -8.52 -13.70 8.98
C SER A 164 -8.93 -12.99 7.70
N MET A 165 -8.28 -11.89 7.34
CA MET A 165 -8.55 -11.16 6.10
C MET A 165 -8.26 -11.99 4.85
N PHE A 166 -7.20 -12.81 4.89
CA PHE A 166 -6.91 -13.74 3.80
C PHE A 166 -8.01 -14.80 3.64
N VAL A 167 -8.39 -15.45 4.74
CA VAL A 167 -9.46 -16.47 4.74
C VAL A 167 -10.77 -15.88 4.23
N MET A 168 -11.15 -14.68 4.70
CA MET A 168 -12.36 -14.00 4.26
C MET A 168 -12.31 -13.65 2.77
N SER A 169 -11.14 -13.23 2.25
CA SER A 169 -10.98 -12.97 0.81
C SER A 169 -11.18 -14.22 -0.04
N LEU A 170 -10.60 -15.34 0.36
CA LEU A 170 -10.80 -16.63 -0.34
C LEU A 170 -12.25 -17.09 -0.25
N LEU A 171 -12.86 -16.96 0.93
CA LEU A 171 -14.28 -17.29 1.12
C LEU A 171 -15.17 -16.48 0.19
N TYR A 172 -14.94 -15.16 0.09
CA TYR A 172 -15.69 -14.32 -0.84
C TYR A 172 -15.52 -14.75 -2.29
N ILE A 173 -14.29 -15.04 -2.71
CA ILE A 173 -14.03 -15.49 -4.10
C ILE A 173 -14.80 -16.78 -4.40
N VAL A 174 -14.67 -17.79 -3.53
CA VAL A 174 -15.32 -19.08 -3.75
C VAL A 174 -16.84 -18.96 -3.75
N LEU A 175 -17.40 -18.34 -2.73
CA LEU A 175 -18.85 -18.20 -2.58
C LEU A 175 -19.45 -17.20 -3.57
N GLY A 176 -18.75 -16.09 -3.89
CA GLY A 176 -19.21 -15.10 -4.85
C GLY A 176 -19.24 -15.66 -6.29
N LEU A 177 -18.27 -16.50 -6.67
CA LEU A 177 -18.31 -17.22 -7.96
C LEU A 177 -19.40 -18.29 -8.01
N ALA A 178 -19.73 -18.89 -6.87
CA ALA A 178 -20.79 -19.91 -6.78
C ALA A 178 -22.20 -19.29 -6.62
N ALA A 179 -22.32 -18.02 -6.26
CA ALA A 179 -23.60 -17.35 -6.00
C ALA A 179 -24.60 -17.46 -7.17
N PRO A 180 -24.23 -17.29 -8.46
CA PRO A 180 -25.16 -17.44 -9.57
C PRO A 180 -25.81 -18.83 -9.68
N ALA A 181 -25.11 -19.88 -9.23
CA ALA A 181 -25.67 -21.24 -9.21
C ALA A 181 -26.78 -21.42 -8.18
N ILE A 182 -26.84 -20.54 -7.15
CA ILE A 182 -27.83 -20.56 -6.08
C ILE A 182 -28.98 -19.59 -6.37
N THR A 183 -28.65 -18.36 -6.80
CA THR A 183 -29.65 -17.32 -7.06
C THR A 183 -30.31 -17.45 -8.44
N GLY A 184 -29.64 -18.13 -9.39
CA GLY A 184 -30.06 -18.19 -10.79
C GLY A 184 -29.78 -16.92 -11.59
N GLU A 185 -29.18 -15.88 -10.95
CA GLU A 185 -28.97 -14.57 -11.55
C GLU A 185 -27.52 -14.11 -11.36
N VAL A 186 -27.05 -13.27 -12.29
CA VAL A 186 -25.77 -12.55 -12.23
C VAL A 186 -26.08 -11.07 -12.10
N ALA A 187 -25.48 -10.39 -11.15
CA ALA A 187 -25.76 -8.98 -10.88
C ALA A 187 -25.39 -8.05 -12.05
N THR A 188 -24.33 -8.36 -12.80
CA THR A 188 -24.02 -7.66 -14.06
C THR A 188 -24.74 -8.34 -15.21
N PRO A 189 -25.73 -7.70 -15.86
CA PRO A 189 -26.44 -8.27 -17.01
C PRO A 189 -25.54 -8.31 -18.25
N ASP A 190 -25.85 -9.21 -19.18
CA ASP A 190 -25.29 -9.28 -20.53
C ASP A 190 -23.76 -9.27 -20.59
N ILE A 191 -23.10 -10.06 -19.74
CA ILE A 191 -21.64 -10.18 -19.74
C ILE A 191 -21.19 -10.81 -21.06
N THR A 192 -20.38 -10.05 -21.80
CA THR A 192 -19.73 -10.49 -23.05
C THR A 192 -18.21 -10.31 -22.93
N VAL A 193 -17.45 -10.83 -23.89
CA VAL A 193 -15.99 -10.63 -23.93
C VAL A 193 -15.63 -9.13 -23.97
N SER A 194 -16.44 -8.31 -24.65
CA SER A 194 -16.25 -6.85 -24.71
C SER A 194 -16.44 -6.14 -23.35
N SER A 195 -17.19 -6.74 -22.42
CA SER A 195 -17.36 -6.19 -21.06
C SER A 195 -16.05 -6.16 -20.27
N PHE A 196 -15.06 -6.97 -20.65
CA PHE A 196 -13.76 -7.04 -20.00
C PHE A 196 -12.71 -6.14 -20.67
N VAL A 197 -12.96 -5.56 -21.84
CA VAL A 197 -11.98 -4.77 -22.58
C VAL A 197 -12.17 -3.29 -22.24
N PRO A 198 -11.15 -2.61 -21.64
CA PRO A 198 -11.26 -1.20 -21.30
C PRO A 198 -11.22 -0.30 -22.53
N LYS A 199 -11.88 0.84 -22.45
CA LYS A 199 -11.61 1.95 -23.35
C LYS A 199 -10.33 2.65 -22.86
N PHE A 200 -9.29 2.68 -23.69
CA PHE A 200 -8.00 3.29 -23.35
C PHE A 200 -8.07 4.82 -23.49
N ASP A 201 -8.99 5.43 -22.76
CA ASP A 201 -9.16 6.88 -22.70
C ASP A 201 -8.42 7.49 -21.48
N PHE A 202 -8.53 8.82 -21.33
CA PHE A 202 -7.88 9.53 -20.22
C PHE A 202 -8.40 9.03 -18.86
N ALA A 203 -9.70 8.79 -18.73
CA ALA A 203 -10.30 8.31 -17.49
C ALA A 203 -9.72 6.95 -17.07
N TYR A 204 -9.58 6.02 -18.01
CA TYR A 204 -8.93 4.74 -17.75
C TYR A 204 -7.47 4.91 -17.30
N LEU A 205 -6.70 5.79 -17.95
CA LEU A 205 -5.29 5.99 -17.62
C LEU A 205 -5.10 6.53 -16.20
N THR A 206 -6.03 7.33 -15.68
CA THR A 206 -5.95 7.84 -14.29
C THR A 206 -6.15 6.76 -13.24
N THR A 207 -6.80 5.63 -13.58
CA THR A 207 -7.02 4.52 -12.66
C THR A 207 -5.79 3.61 -12.48
N LEU A 208 -4.79 3.71 -13.35
CA LEU A 208 -3.60 2.83 -13.33
C LEU A 208 -2.79 2.96 -12.05
N SER A 209 -2.79 4.13 -11.39
CA SER A 209 -2.10 4.31 -10.10
C SER A 209 -2.67 3.40 -9.02
N MET A 210 -3.98 3.19 -9.00
CA MET A 210 -4.65 2.30 -8.04
C MET A 210 -4.27 0.83 -8.26
N LEU A 211 -4.11 0.41 -9.52
CA LEU A 211 -3.61 -0.93 -9.85
C LEU A 211 -2.16 -1.12 -9.41
N VAL A 212 -1.27 -0.14 -9.69
CA VAL A 212 0.13 -0.18 -9.24
C VAL A 212 0.21 -0.21 -7.72
N PHE A 213 -0.60 0.60 -7.03
CA PHE A 213 -0.69 0.60 -5.57
C PHE A 213 -1.13 -0.77 -5.03
N ALA A 214 -2.12 -1.40 -5.65
CA ALA A 214 -2.72 -2.66 -5.20
C ALA A 214 -1.78 -3.87 -5.28
N VAL A 215 -0.82 -3.88 -6.22
CA VAL A 215 0.18 -4.95 -6.35
C VAL A 215 1.51 -4.61 -5.70
N GLY A 216 1.61 -3.47 -5.04
CA GLY A 216 2.85 -3.01 -4.44
C GLY A 216 3.11 -3.57 -3.04
N GLY A 217 4.36 -3.53 -2.61
CA GLY A 217 4.77 -3.93 -1.26
C GLY A 217 5.62 -5.20 -1.21
N ALA A 218 5.92 -5.81 -2.34
CA ALA A 218 6.79 -6.99 -2.41
C ALA A 218 8.18 -6.73 -1.78
N GLU A 219 8.70 -5.51 -1.88
CA GLU A 219 9.96 -5.09 -1.28
C GLU A 219 9.96 -5.08 0.25
N LYS A 220 8.77 -5.00 0.88
CA LYS A 220 8.65 -5.02 2.36
C LYS A 220 9.13 -6.32 2.99
N ILE A 221 9.26 -7.38 2.20
CA ILE A 221 9.75 -8.69 2.65
C ILE A 221 11.28 -8.75 2.62
N SER A 222 11.94 -7.80 1.96
CA SER A 222 13.39 -7.79 1.79
C SER A 222 14.20 -7.94 3.10
N PRO A 223 13.81 -7.38 4.26
CA PRO A 223 14.54 -7.58 5.51
C PRO A 223 14.57 -9.05 5.99
N TYR A 224 13.65 -9.88 5.50
CA TYR A 224 13.57 -11.30 5.88
C TYR A 224 14.46 -12.22 5.01
N VAL A 225 15.16 -11.68 4.02
CA VAL A 225 16.11 -12.43 3.19
C VAL A 225 17.17 -13.10 4.07
N ASN A 226 17.69 -12.40 5.07
CA ASN A 226 18.71 -12.91 5.98
C ASN A 226 18.25 -14.10 6.84
N ASN A 227 16.94 -14.19 7.08
CA ASN A 227 16.33 -15.27 7.86
C ASN A 227 15.83 -16.41 6.95
N THR A 228 16.04 -16.30 5.64
CA THR A 228 15.60 -17.30 4.66
C THR A 228 16.64 -18.40 4.51
N LYS A 229 16.18 -19.65 4.54
CA LYS A 229 17.00 -20.83 4.25
C LYS A 229 17.36 -20.82 2.76
N GLU A 230 18.63 -20.99 2.41
CA GLU A 230 19.12 -20.91 1.01
C GLU A 230 18.50 -19.69 0.29
N PRO A 231 18.85 -18.42 0.71
CA PRO A 231 18.11 -17.23 0.29
C PRO A 231 18.06 -17.05 -1.22
N SER A 232 19.14 -17.35 -1.93
CA SER A 232 19.21 -17.24 -3.38
C SER A 232 18.25 -18.16 -4.14
N LYS A 233 17.68 -19.18 -3.48
CA LYS A 233 16.79 -20.17 -4.06
C LYS A 233 15.35 -20.00 -3.55
N ASN A 234 15.20 -19.93 -2.21
CA ASN A 234 13.88 -19.87 -1.60
C ASN A 234 13.24 -18.49 -1.69
N PHE A 235 14.02 -17.41 -1.61
CA PHE A 235 13.44 -16.05 -1.66
C PHE A 235 12.85 -15.75 -3.04
N PRO A 236 13.55 -15.91 -4.19
CA PRO A 236 12.96 -15.71 -5.52
C PRO A 236 11.76 -16.65 -5.79
N LYS A 237 11.83 -17.91 -5.35
CA LYS A 237 10.72 -18.84 -5.48
C LYS A 237 9.49 -18.36 -4.68
N GLY A 238 9.69 -17.86 -3.45
CA GLY A 238 8.63 -17.27 -2.64
C GLY A 238 7.99 -16.06 -3.31
N MET A 239 8.81 -15.20 -3.98
CA MET A 239 8.31 -14.04 -4.72
C MET A 239 7.48 -14.42 -5.95
N LEU A 240 7.87 -15.47 -6.67
CA LEU A 240 7.09 -15.99 -7.81
C LEU A 240 5.75 -16.57 -7.36
N VAL A 241 5.74 -17.35 -6.29
CA VAL A 241 4.50 -17.92 -5.72
C VAL A 241 3.59 -16.80 -5.20
N LEU A 242 4.14 -15.78 -4.53
CA LEU A 242 3.40 -14.59 -4.14
C LEU A 242 2.70 -13.94 -5.35
N ALA A 243 3.43 -13.74 -6.44
CA ALA A 243 2.86 -13.15 -7.65
C ALA A 243 1.69 -13.99 -8.20
N GLY A 244 1.83 -15.32 -8.21
CA GLY A 244 0.74 -16.23 -8.60
C GLY A 244 -0.49 -16.16 -7.68
N MET A 245 -0.28 -16.12 -6.36
CA MET A 245 -1.37 -15.99 -5.38
C MET A 245 -2.14 -14.68 -5.57
N VAL A 246 -1.43 -13.56 -5.71
CA VAL A 246 -2.05 -12.25 -5.94
C VAL A 246 -2.80 -12.24 -7.27
N ALA A 247 -2.23 -12.84 -8.33
CA ALA A 247 -2.86 -12.92 -9.64
C ALA A 247 -4.22 -13.63 -9.58
N VAL A 248 -4.25 -14.82 -8.98
CA VAL A 248 -5.47 -15.61 -8.83
C VAL A 248 -6.53 -14.85 -8.04
N CYS A 249 -6.14 -14.27 -6.89
CA CYS A 249 -7.07 -13.53 -6.05
C CYS A 249 -7.57 -12.25 -6.70
N ALA A 250 -6.73 -11.51 -7.42
CA ALA A 250 -7.14 -10.27 -8.09
C ALA A 250 -8.11 -10.54 -9.24
N ILE A 251 -7.79 -11.49 -10.11
CA ILE A 251 -8.60 -11.83 -11.28
C ILE A 251 -9.93 -12.46 -10.84
N LEU A 252 -9.88 -13.54 -10.07
CA LEU A 252 -11.11 -14.24 -9.64
C LEU A 252 -11.93 -13.40 -8.67
N GLY A 253 -11.30 -12.61 -7.80
CA GLY A 253 -12.00 -11.67 -6.93
C GLY A 253 -12.77 -10.61 -7.70
N SER A 254 -12.19 -10.09 -8.79
CA SER A 254 -12.87 -9.10 -9.64
C SER A 254 -14.02 -9.71 -10.46
N VAL A 255 -13.88 -10.95 -10.91
CA VAL A 255 -14.99 -11.69 -11.53
C VAL A 255 -16.10 -11.92 -10.50
N ALA A 256 -15.75 -12.37 -9.28
CA ALA A 256 -16.73 -12.55 -8.19
C ALA A 256 -17.45 -11.22 -7.85
N MET A 257 -16.76 -10.09 -7.89
CA MET A 257 -17.40 -8.78 -7.74
C MET A 257 -18.44 -8.54 -8.84
N GLY A 258 -18.14 -8.82 -10.10
CA GLY A 258 -19.09 -8.67 -11.22
C GLY A 258 -20.28 -9.63 -11.16
N MET A 259 -20.13 -10.80 -10.49
CA MET A 259 -21.27 -11.70 -10.21
C MET A 259 -22.21 -11.13 -9.14
N MET A 260 -21.67 -10.38 -8.16
CA MET A 260 -22.40 -9.88 -7.00
C MET A 260 -22.83 -8.41 -7.12
N PHE A 261 -22.17 -7.62 -7.96
CA PHE A 261 -22.43 -6.19 -8.17
C PHE A 261 -22.62 -5.91 -9.66
N ASN A 262 -23.56 -5.05 -9.98
CA ASN A 262 -23.76 -4.60 -11.36
C ASN A 262 -22.62 -3.64 -11.77
N ALA A 263 -21.73 -4.11 -12.64
CA ALA A 263 -20.60 -3.33 -13.14
C ALA A 263 -21.03 -2.11 -13.99
N ASN A 264 -22.29 -2.05 -14.44
CA ASN A 264 -22.85 -0.93 -15.20
C ASN A 264 -23.55 0.11 -14.31
N ALA A 265 -23.71 -0.19 -13.01
CA ALA A 265 -24.37 0.67 -12.02
C ALA A 265 -23.66 0.56 -10.67
N ILE A 266 -22.39 1.01 -10.64
CA ILE A 266 -21.52 0.92 -9.46
C ILE A 266 -21.98 1.96 -8.42
N PRO A 267 -22.22 1.56 -7.16
CA PRO A 267 -22.54 2.50 -6.08
C PRO A 267 -21.43 3.54 -5.88
N GLU A 268 -21.82 4.81 -5.66
CA GLU A 268 -20.87 5.93 -5.49
C GLU A 268 -19.92 5.74 -4.31
N ASP A 269 -20.35 5.02 -3.27
CA ASP A 269 -19.57 4.77 -2.05
C ASP A 269 -18.96 3.37 -2.00
N LEU A 270 -18.86 2.69 -3.16
CA LEU A 270 -18.29 1.34 -3.22
C LEU A 270 -16.84 1.31 -2.72
N MET A 271 -16.03 2.34 -2.95
CA MET A 271 -14.66 2.40 -2.43
C MET A 271 -14.62 2.48 -0.90
N MET A 272 -15.57 3.18 -0.28
CA MET A 272 -15.65 3.35 1.17
C MET A 272 -16.28 2.13 1.85
N ASN A 273 -17.41 1.65 1.33
CA ASN A 273 -18.25 0.65 1.97
C ASN A 273 -18.31 -0.70 1.23
N GLY A 274 -17.89 -0.77 -0.01
CA GLY A 274 -18.13 -1.92 -0.89
C GLY A 274 -17.61 -3.27 -0.38
N GLN A 275 -16.52 -3.27 0.35
CA GLN A 275 -16.01 -4.51 0.96
C GLN A 275 -17.01 -5.07 2.00
N TYR A 276 -17.76 -4.24 2.69
CA TYR A 276 -18.79 -4.67 3.66
C TYR A 276 -20.06 -5.06 2.94
N TYR A 277 -20.50 -4.27 1.93
CA TYR A 277 -21.61 -4.65 1.05
C TYR A 277 -21.39 -6.03 0.42
N ALA A 278 -20.16 -6.34 0.01
CA ALA A 278 -19.82 -7.64 -0.56
C ALA A 278 -20.11 -8.80 0.39
N PHE A 279 -19.76 -8.66 1.67
CA PHE A 279 -20.01 -9.69 2.67
C PHE A 279 -21.46 -9.67 3.20
N GLN A 280 -22.15 -8.53 3.17
CA GLN A 280 -23.57 -8.43 3.46
C GLN A 280 -24.38 -9.20 2.40
N LEU A 281 -24.16 -8.88 1.11
CA LEU A 281 -24.80 -9.58 -0.01
C LEU A 281 -24.49 -11.08 -0.01
N LEU A 282 -23.25 -11.46 0.32
CA LEU A 282 -22.90 -12.87 0.44
C LEU A 282 -23.72 -13.57 1.53
N GLY A 283 -23.92 -12.93 2.68
CA GLY A 283 -24.76 -13.46 3.75
C GLY A 283 -26.23 -13.60 3.34
N GLU A 284 -26.75 -12.62 2.60
CA GLU A 284 -28.13 -12.66 2.05
C GLU A 284 -28.32 -13.79 1.07
N HIS A 285 -27.41 -13.96 0.08
CA HIS A 285 -27.48 -15.01 -0.94
C HIS A 285 -27.46 -16.44 -0.35
N TYR A 286 -26.73 -16.62 0.76
CA TYR A 286 -26.62 -17.93 1.42
C TYR A 286 -27.57 -18.13 2.59
N GLY A 287 -28.50 -17.17 2.84
CA GLY A 287 -29.46 -17.24 3.96
C GLY A 287 -28.83 -17.18 5.34
N LEU A 288 -27.61 -16.65 5.45
CA LEU A 288 -26.84 -16.53 6.70
C LEU A 288 -26.95 -15.13 7.33
N GLY A 289 -27.76 -14.25 6.73
CA GLY A 289 -27.96 -12.88 7.21
C GLY A 289 -26.65 -12.12 7.34
N ASN A 290 -26.45 -11.47 8.49
CA ASN A 290 -25.33 -10.55 8.70
C ASN A 290 -24.03 -11.20 9.22
N ILE A 291 -23.94 -12.53 9.30
CA ILE A 291 -22.79 -13.23 9.93
C ILE A 291 -21.48 -12.87 9.21
N PHE A 292 -21.46 -12.91 7.89
CA PHE A 292 -20.23 -12.62 7.13
C PHE A 292 -19.76 -11.18 7.26
N VAL A 293 -20.66 -10.19 7.24
CA VAL A 293 -20.29 -8.78 7.36
C VAL A 293 -19.80 -8.45 8.77
N ILE A 294 -20.35 -9.08 9.82
CA ILE A 294 -19.89 -8.91 11.20
C ILE A 294 -18.46 -9.46 11.35
N ILE A 295 -18.24 -10.70 10.91
CA ILE A 295 -16.90 -11.34 10.98
C ILE A 295 -15.88 -10.52 10.17
N TYR A 296 -16.27 -10.11 8.96
CA TYR A 296 -15.40 -9.30 8.11
C TYR A 296 -15.10 -7.93 8.74
N GLY A 297 -16.12 -7.26 9.29
CA GLY A 297 -15.97 -5.96 9.96
C GLY A 297 -15.01 -6.01 11.14
N LEU A 298 -15.13 -7.03 12.01
CA LEU A 298 -14.21 -7.25 13.13
C LEU A 298 -12.79 -7.58 12.67
N ALA A 299 -12.65 -8.49 11.69
CA ALA A 299 -11.35 -8.85 11.13
C ALA A 299 -10.67 -7.65 10.47
N ASN A 300 -11.44 -6.84 9.72
CA ASN A 300 -10.92 -5.64 9.07
C ASN A 300 -10.57 -4.56 10.08
N ALA A 301 -11.38 -4.33 11.13
CA ALA A 301 -11.04 -3.40 12.20
C ALA A 301 -9.70 -3.75 12.85
N ALA A 302 -9.49 -5.02 13.20
CA ALA A 302 -8.22 -5.51 13.74
C ALA A 302 -7.06 -5.32 12.73
N ALA A 303 -7.29 -5.56 11.44
CA ALA A 303 -6.30 -5.35 10.39
C ALA A 303 -5.94 -3.87 10.21
N GLN A 304 -6.92 -2.96 10.18
CA GLN A 304 -6.69 -1.51 10.07
C GLN A 304 -5.94 -0.97 11.29
N LEU A 305 -6.29 -1.42 12.49
CA LEU A 305 -5.59 -1.07 13.71
C LEU A 305 -4.13 -1.51 13.67
N SER A 306 -3.88 -2.76 13.29
CA SER A 306 -2.53 -3.29 13.15
C SER A 306 -1.73 -2.50 12.10
N ALA A 307 -2.32 -2.25 10.93
CA ALA A 307 -1.70 -1.49 9.86
C ALA A 307 -1.35 -0.06 10.28
N LEU A 308 -2.24 0.61 11.04
CA LEU A 308 -2.01 1.96 11.58
C LEU A 308 -0.76 1.98 12.45
N VAL A 309 -0.70 1.11 13.47
CA VAL A 309 0.38 1.13 14.46
C VAL A 309 1.72 0.70 13.85
N PHE A 310 1.72 -0.32 13.00
CA PHE A 310 2.93 -0.74 12.29
C PHE A 310 3.47 0.35 11.36
N SER A 311 2.59 1.10 10.70
CA SER A 311 3.00 2.15 9.77
C SER A 311 3.47 3.44 10.46
N ILE A 312 3.20 3.61 11.76
CA ILE A 312 3.81 4.67 12.57
C ILE A 312 5.28 4.36 12.83
N ASP A 313 5.60 3.14 13.28
CA ASP A 313 6.93 2.81 13.83
C ASP A 313 7.90 2.24 12.77
N ALA A 314 7.47 1.22 12.02
CA ALA A 314 8.40 0.47 11.17
C ALA A 314 9.06 1.31 10.06
N PRO A 315 8.35 2.15 9.28
CA PRO A 315 8.98 2.99 8.26
C PRO A 315 9.93 4.04 8.86
N LEU A 316 9.60 4.57 10.04
CA LEU A 316 10.44 5.54 10.72
C LEU A 316 11.74 4.90 11.22
N ARG A 317 11.68 3.66 11.72
CA ARG A 317 12.88 2.89 12.10
C ARG A 317 13.78 2.59 10.90
N VAL A 318 13.20 2.29 9.73
CA VAL A 318 13.97 2.12 8.50
C VAL A 318 14.71 3.41 8.14
N LEU A 319 14.01 4.55 8.19
CA LEU A 319 14.64 5.84 7.91
C LEU A 319 15.74 6.19 8.90
N LEU A 320 15.46 6.14 10.20
CA LEU A 320 16.34 6.66 11.24
C LEU A 320 17.32 5.62 11.80
N GLY A 321 17.05 4.32 11.63
CA GLY A 321 17.89 3.23 12.12
C GLY A 321 19.05 2.86 11.19
N GLU A 322 18.91 3.12 9.88
CA GLU A 322 19.89 2.70 8.88
C GLU A 322 20.51 3.87 8.11
N ALA A 323 19.99 5.08 8.35
CA ALA A 323 20.47 6.25 7.63
C ALA A 323 21.86 6.67 8.08
N ASP A 324 22.61 7.14 7.11
CA ASP A 324 23.94 7.73 7.35
C ASP A 324 23.77 9.00 8.22
N GLU A 325 24.48 9.05 9.35
CA GLU A 325 24.45 10.17 10.31
C GLU A 325 24.76 11.54 9.68
N ARG A 326 25.36 11.55 8.49
CA ARG A 326 25.65 12.78 7.73
C ARG A 326 24.41 13.46 7.15
N PHE A 327 23.26 12.77 7.08
CA PHE A 327 22.05 13.27 6.45
C PHE A 327 20.89 13.46 7.43
N ILE A 328 21.04 13.02 8.68
CA ILE A 328 19.97 13.08 9.68
C ILE A 328 20.42 13.85 10.91
N PRO A 329 19.66 14.89 11.32
CA PRO A 329 19.92 15.58 12.57
C PRO A 329 19.89 14.61 13.75
N LYS A 330 20.93 14.63 14.60
CA LYS A 330 21.06 13.76 15.79
C LYS A 330 19.83 13.83 16.73
N ALA A 331 19.12 14.96 16.70
CA ALA A 331 17.90 15.12 17.49
C ALA A 331 16.80 14.10 17.10
N LEU A 332 16.72 13.68 15.83
CA LEU A 332 15.70 12.73 15.34
C LEU A 332 16.01 11.28 15.75
N THR A 333 17.25 10.94 16.03
CA THR A 333 17.67 9.58 16.41
C THR A 333 17.58 9.33 17.92
N LYS A 334 17.24 10.35 18.74
CA LYS A 334 17.06 10.19 20.18
C LYS A 334 15.87 9.31 20.52
N THR A 335 16.07 8.31 21.38
CA THR A 335 15.04 7.40 21.84
C THR A 335 14.65 7.67 23.30
N ASN A 336 13.40 7.32 23.64
CA ASN A 336 12.93 7.29 25.03
C ASN A 336 13.33 5.96 25.72
N LYS A 337 12.89 5.78 26.99
CA LYS A 337 13.12 4.57 27.78
C LYS A 337 12.62 3.26 27.13
N ASN A 338 11.66 3.37 26.22
CA ASN A 338 11.06 2.25 25.48
C ASN A 338 11.71 2.04 24.11
N GLY A 339 12.81 2.73 23.79
CA GLY A 339 13.47 2.66 22.47
C GLY A 339 12.68 3.32 21.33
N VAL A 340 11.78 4.26 21.64
CA VAL A 340 10.94 4.95 20.65
C VAL A 340 11.59 6.26 20.23
N LEU A 341 11.59 6.54 18.93
CA LEU A 341 12.14 7.73 18.30
C LEU A 341 11.17 8.93 18.44
N VAL A 342 11.14 9.57 19.62
CA VAL A 342 10.12 10.56 20.02
C VAL A 342 10.01 11.71 19.01
N ASN A 343 11.14 12.31 18.63
CA ASN A 343 11.11 13.44 17.68
C ASN A 343 10.64 13.02 16.26
N GLY A 344 10.94 11.79 15.86
CA GLY A 344 10.39 11.21 14.63
C GLY A 344 8.87 11.03 14.72
N TYR A 345 8.35 10.62 15.88
CA TYR A 345 6.91 10.51 16.10
C TYR A 345 6.23 11.90 16.08
N ILE A 346 6.85 12.92 16.64
CA ILE A 346 6.35 14.31 16.59
C ILE A 346 6.31 14.79 15.13
N MET A 347 7.35 14.54 14.35
CA MET A 347 7.39 14.88 12.92
C MET A 347 6.26 14.16 12.15
N THR A 348 6.05 12.86 12.42
CA THR A 348 4.93 12.08 11.86
C THR A 348 3.60 12.69 12.28
N ALA A 349 3.42 13.04 13.56
CA ALA A 349 2.20 13.65 14.07
C ALA A 349 1.84 14.95 13.34
N ILE A 350 2.80 15.85 13.15
CA ILE A 350 2.57 17.12 12.48
C ILE A 350 2.12 16.89 11.03
N LEU A 351 2.85 16.08 10.27
CA LEU A 351 2.55 15.84 8.86
C LEU A 351 1.20 15.14 8.67
N VAL A 352 0.92 14.12 9.47
CA VAL A 352 -0.35 13.37 9.37
C VAL A 352 -1.52 14.24 9.81
N SER A 353 -1.40 14.99 10.90
CA SER A 353 -2.47 15.89 11.37
C SER A 353 -2.81 16.96 10.34
N THR A 354 -1.78 17.54 9.69
CA THR A 354 -1.97 18.50 8.60
C THR A 354 -2.76 17.86 7.43
N LEU A 355 -2.39 16.65 7.05
CA LEU A 355 -3.04 15.96 5.93
C LEU A 355 -4.44 15.42 6.28
N ILE A 356 -4.76 15.21 7.55
CA ILE A 356 -6.13 14.89 7.98
C ILE A 356 -7.03 16.14 7.88
N ILE A 357 -6.57 17.30 8.34
CA ILE A 357 -7.43 18.47 8.51
C ILE A 357 -7.52 19.33 7.24
N VAL A 358 -6.38 19.63 6.58
CA VAL A 358 -6.36 20.60 5.47
C VAL A 358 -7.30 20.24 4.32
N PRO A 359 -7.36 18.99 3.84
CA PRO A 359 -8.26 18.63 2.75
C PRO A 359 -9.74 18.76 3.11
N ALA A 360 -10.10 18.54 4.38
CA ALA A 360 -11.47 18.66 4.85
C ALA A 360 -12.02 20.10 4.79
N LEU A 361 -11.15 21.10 4.69
CA LEU A 361 -11.54 22.49 4.53
C LEU A 361 -12.06 22.82 3.11
N GLY A 362 -11.67 22.01 2.11
CA GLY A 362 -12.02 22.25 0.71
C GLY A 362 -12.86 21.12 0.07
N ILE A 363 -12.91 19.93 0.67
CA ILE A 363 -13.72 18.81 0.19
C ILE A 363 -14.93 18.67 1.11
N GLY A 364 -16.11 19.04 0.59
CA GLY A 364 -17.33 19.17 1.38
C GLY A 364 -18.10 17.89 1.68
N ASN A 365 -17.64 16.72 1.18
CA ASN A 365 -18.32 15.44 1.31
C ASN A 365 -17.37 14.38 1.90
N THR A 366 -17.85 13.65 2.90
CA THR A 366 -17.06 12.62 3.61
C THR A 366 -16.63 11.45 2.70
N ASN A 367 -17.53 10.97 1.83
CA ASN A 367 -17.20 9.91 0.88
C ASN A 367 -16.14 10.37 -0.12
N GLU A 368 -16.28 11.58 -0.64
CA GLU A 368 -15.31 12.17 -1.55
C GLU A 368 -13.94 12.38 -0.90
N LEU A 369 -13.92 12.82 0.36
CA LEU A 369 -12.69 12.97 1.12
C LEU A 369 -11.99 11.61 1.34
N PHE A 370 -12.75 10.56 1.64
CA PHE A 370 -12.21 9.20 1.74
C PHE A 370 -11.64 8.72 0.40
N ASN A 371 -12.39 8.90 -0.68
CA ASN A 371 -11.97 8.52 -2.03
C ASN A 371 -10.73 9.31 -2.46
N TRP A 372 -10.68 10.60 -2.14
CA TRP A 372 -9.50 11.43 -2.42
C TRP A 372 -8.25 10.94 -1.65
N LEU A 373 -8.37 10.63 -0.34
CA LEU A 373 -7.26 10.08 0.44
C LEU A 373 -6.78 8.73 -0.12
N LEU A 374 -7.70 7.89 -0.56
CA LEU A 374 -7.38 6.62 -1.19
C LEU A 374 -6.64 6.82 -2.52
N GLN A 375 -7.11 7.77 -3.34
CA GLN A 375 -6.46 8.14 -4.59
C GLN A 375 -5.07 8.73 -4.35
N LEU A 376 -4.92 9.63 -3.37
CA LEU A 376 -3.61 10.18 -2.99
C LEU A 376 -2.64 9.07 -2.55
N ASN A 377 -3.10 8.08 -1.79
CA ASN A 377 -2.30 6.91 -1.45
C ASN A 377 -1.85 6.14 -2.68
N SER A 378 -2.74 5.99 -3.68
CA SER A 378 -2.41 5.29 -4.91
C SER A 378 -1.37 6.01 -5.78
N VAL A 379 -1.24 7.32 -5.61
CA VAL A 379 -0.21 8.15 -6.26
C VAL A 379 1.11 8.14 -5.48
N VAL A 380 1.05 8.34 -4.17
CA VAL A 380 2.24 8.58 -3.34
C VAL A 380 2.95 7.27 -2.97
N MET A 381 2.19 6.24 -2.58
CA MET A 381 2.80 4.97 -2.13
C MET A 381 3.66 4.27 -3.19
N PRO A 382 3.29 4.25 -4.48
CA PRO A 382 4.15 3.65 -5.52
C PRO A 382 5.48 4.36 -5.74
N MET A 383 5.65 5.60 -5.31
CA MET A 383 6.91 6.32 -5.47
C MET A 383 8.09 5.62 -4.80
N ARG A 384 7.85 4.82 -3.73
CA ARG A 384 8.90 3.99 -3.13
C ARG A 384 9.34 2.82 -4.02
N TYR A 385 8.47 2.32 -4.92
CA TYR A 385 8.82 1.22 -5.82
C TYR A 385 9.83 1.66 -6.87
N LEU A 386 9.84 2.96 -7.22
CA LEU A 386 10.82 3.55 -8.14
C LEU A 386 12.25 3.25 -7.68
N TRP A 387 12.50 3.26 -6.37
CA TRP A 387 13.82 2.95 -5.81
C TRP A 387 14.22 1.49 -5.99
N VAL A 388 13.26 0.56 -6.00
CA VAL A 388 13.54 -0.86 -6.32
C VAL A 388 14.03 -0.98 -7.77
N PHE A 389 13.39 -0.28 -8.71
CA PHE A 389 13.79 -0.31 -10.11
C PHE A 389 15.12 0.39 -10.33
N VAL A 390 15.40 1.49 -9.61
CA VAL A 390 16.72 2.16 -9.62
C VAL A 390 17.81 1.21 -9.11
N ALA A 391 17.57 0.52 -7.99
CA ALA A 391 18.50 -0.47 -7.46
C ALA A 391 18.75 -1.61 -8.45
N TYR A 392 17.68 -2.12 -9.08
CA TYR A 392 17.79 -3.18 -10.08
C TYR A 392 18.56 -2.74 -11.33
N MET A 393 18.27 -1.56 -11.86
CA MET A 393 19.04 -1.00 -12.98
C MET A 393 20.50 -0.78 -12.60
N GLY A 394 20.79 -0.34 -11.37
CA GLY A 394 22.14 -0.22 -10.83
C GLY A 394 22.87 -1.56 -10.74
N LEU A 395 22.20 -2.60 -10.24
CA LEU A 395 22.70 -3.97 -10.21
C LEU A 395 23.04 -4.47 -11.63
N LYS A 396 22.17 -4.22 -12.61
CA LYS A 396 22.42 -4.64 -14.01
C LYS A 396 23.56 -3.88 -14.69
N LYS A 397 23.75 -2.58 -14.41
CA LYS A 397 24.91 -1.81 -14.87
C LYS A 397 26.22 -2.33 -14.29
N ALA A 398 26.20 -2.73 -13.02
CA ALA A 398 27.36 -3.21 -12.30
C ALA A 398 27.41 -4.75 -12.21
N ALA A 399 26.85 -5.47 -13.17
CA ALA A 399 26.71 -6.94 -13.16
C ALA A 399 28.02 -7.70 -12.93
N ASN A 400 29.15 -7.11 -13.28
CA ASN A 400 30.48 -7.70 -13.06
C ASN A 400 31.01 -7.52 -11.62
N LYS A 401 30.41 -6.61 -10.82
CA LYS A 401 30.81 -6.36 -9.42
C LYS A 401 30.11 -7.27 -8.44
N PHE A 402 28.90 -7.72 -8.78
CA PHE A 402 28.03 -8.47 -7.88
C PHE A 402 27.88 -9.92 -8.34
N SER A 403 28.27 -10.84 -7.47
CA SER A 403 28.02 -12.28 -7.67
C SER A 403 26.59 -12.58 -7.28
N THR A 404 25.72 -12.78 -8.27
CA THR A 404 24.31 -13.11 -8.05
C THR A 404 24.05 -14.56 -8.42
N GLU A 405 23.65 -15.39 -7.45
CA GLU A 405 23.33 -16.80 -7.70
C GLU A 405 21.99 -16.96 -8.44
N TYR A 406 21.01 -16.09 -8.14
CA TYR A 406 19.75 -16.03 -8.87
C TYR A 406 19.72 -14.81 -9.80
N LYS A 407 19.43 -15.02 -11.08
CA LYS A 407 19.27 -13.96 -12.10
C LYS A 407 17.91 -14.11 -12.77
N PHE A 408 17.03 -13.14 -12.53
CA PHE A 408 15.73 -13.06 -13.22
C PHE A 408 15.94 -12.94 -14.73
N ILE A 409 16.75 -11.99 -15.15
CA ILE A 409 17.14 -11.80 -16.55
C ILE A 409 18.67 -11.92 -16.63
N LYS A 410 19.16 -12.92 -17.38
CA LYS A 410 20.60 -13.17 -17.52
C LYS A 410 21.32 -12.07 -18.29
N ASN A 411 20.69 -11.53 -19.35
CA ASN A 411 21.28 -10.44 -20.14
C ASN A 411 21.13 -9.10 -19.40
N PRO A 412 22.25 -8.43 -19.03
CA PRO A 412 22.19 -7.19 -18.25
C PRO A 412 21.48 -6.05 -18.98
N LYS A 413 21.61 -5.94 -20.32
CA LYS A 413 20.95 -4.89 -21.10
C LYS A 413 19.42 -5.07 -21.10
N ILE A 414 18.94 -6.30 -21.31
CA ILE A 414 17.50 -6.61 -21.26
C ILE A 414 16.99 -6.39 -19.83
N GLY A 415 17.72 -6.85 -18.80
CA GLY A 415 17.35 -6.61 -17.41
C GLY A 415 17.22 -5.12 -17.08
N PHE A 416 18.17 -4.30 -17.55
CA PHE A 416 18.09 -2.85 -17.39
C PHE A 416 16.85 -2.26 -18.06
N LEU A 417 16.52 -2.67 -19.30
CA LEU A 417 15.34 -2.18 -20.02
C LEU A 417 14.02 -2.58 -19.33
N VAL A 418 13.93 -3.77 -18.76
CA VAL A 418 12.75 -4.19 -17.99
C VAL A 418 12.63 -3.40 -16.69
N GLY A 419 13.75 -3.11 -16.02
CA GLY A 419 13.76 -2.18 -14.87
C GLY A 419 13.30 -0.77 -15.25
N LEU A 420 13.77 -0.27 -16.38
CA LEU A 420 13.38 1.05 -16.92
C LEU A 420 11.90 1.08 -17.32
N TRP A 421 11.37 0.00 -17.90
CA TRP A 421 9.94 -0.15 -18.19
C TRP A 421 9.09 -0.01 -16.91
N CYS A 422 9.40 -0.79 -15.87
CA CYS A 422 8.65 -0.73 -14.61
C CYS A 422 8.77 0.64 -13.93
N PHE A 423 9.96 1.28 -14.01
CA PHE A 423 10.18 2.65 -13.52
C PHE A 423 9.30 3.65 -14.27
N ALA A 424 9.36 3.65 -15.60
CA ALA A 424 8.61 4.57 -16.45
C ALA A 424 7.10 4.37 -16.31
N PHE A 425 6.64 3.11 -16.27
CA PHE A 425 5.23 2.78 -16.08
C PHE A 425 4.71 3.24 -14.71
N THR A 426 5.47 3.02 -13.62
CA THR A 426 5.10 3.51 -12.29
C THR A 426 5.03 5.04 -12.26
N THR A 427 6.03 5.72 -12.84
CA THR A 427 6.03 7.18 -12.92
C THR A 427 4.83 7.70 -13.70
N PHE A 428 4.54 7.11 -14.86
CA PHE A 428 3.38 7.43 -15.67
C PHE A 428 2.07 7.25 -14.90
N ALA A 429 1.89 6.09 -14.26
CA ALA A 429 0.70 5.80 -13.47
C ALA A 429 0.52 6.80 -12.31
N CYS A 430 1.60 7.14 -11.58
CA CYS A 430 1.54 8.15 -10.53
C CYS A 430 1.12 9.53 -11.08
N VAL A 431 1.71 9.96 -12.21
CA VAL A 431 1.35 11.25 -12.84
C VAL A 431 -0.10 11.25 -13.29
N MET A 432 -0.55 10.20 -13.98
CA MET A 432 -1.95 10.09 -14.41
C MET A 432 -2.93 10.06 -13.24
N GLY A 433 -2.58 9.37 -12.16
CA GLY A 433 -3.40 9.30 -10.96
C GLY A 433 -3.55 10.64 -10.19
N MET A 434 -2.78 11.68 -10.53
CA MET A 434 -2.94 13.01 -9.94
C MET A 434 -4.19 13.74 -10.44
N PHE A 435 -4.77 13.31 -11.56
CA PHE A 435 -5.92 13.97 -12.20
C PHE A 435 -7.23 13.31 -11.77
N PRO A 436 -8.13 14.02 -11.05
CA PRO A 436 -9.45 13.52 -10.72
C PRO A 436 -10.36 13.49 -11.96
N THR A 437 -11.18 12.44 -12.08
CA THR A 437 -12.12 12.25 -13.20
C THR A 437 -13.58 12.32 -12.77
N ASN A 438 -13.84 12.38 -11.47
CA ASN A 438 -15.17 12.46 -10.86
C ASN A 438 -15.62 13.90 -10.55
N VAL A 439 -14.91 14.88 -11.10
CA VAL A 439 -15.19 16.32 -10.94
C VAL A 439 -15.02 17.00 -12.30
N ASP A 440 -15.85 17.99 -12.59
CA ASP A 440 -15.78 18.72 -13.84
C ASP A 440 -14.40 19.33 -14.08
N ALA A 441 -13.78 18.98 -15.20
CA ALA A 441 -12.44 19.42 -15.53
C ALA A 441 -12.35 20.95 -15.53
N PHE A 442 -11.27 21.47 -14.95
CA PHE A 442 -10.99 22.90 -14.79
C PHE A 442 -11.96 23.68 -13.89
N SER A 443 -12.87 23.01 -13.18
CA SER A 443 -13.64 23.63 -12.09
C SER A 443 -12.73 24.03 -10.93
N GLY A 444 -13.19 24.94 -10.05
CA GLY A 444 -12.43 25.33 -8.86
C GLY A 444 -12.08 24.13 -7.97
N GLU A 445 -13.00 23.18 -7.85
CA GLU A 445 -12.79 21.94 -7.08
C GLU A 445 -11.76 21.02 -7.75
N TRP A 446 -11.82 20.87 -9.08
CA TRP A 446 -10.84 20.10 -9.83
C TRP A 446 -9.42 20.67 -9.64
N ILE A 447 -9.27 22.00 -9.78
CA ILE A 447 -7.98 22.68 -9.58
C ILE A 447 -7.47 22.46 -8.16
N PHE A 448 -8.33 22.56 -7.15
CA PHE A 448 -7.97 22.32 -5.76
C PHE A 448 -7.49 20.87 -5.54
N ARG A 449 -8.21 19.88 -6.06
CA ARG A 449 -7.84 18.46 -5.93
C ARG A 449 -6.54 18.15 -6.67
N VAL A 450 -6.34 18.65 -7.88
CA VAL A 450 -5.07 18.51 -8.63
C VAL A 450 -3.93 19.17 -7.85
N ALA A 451 -4.14 20.38 -7.34
CA ALA A 451 -3.12 21.04 -6.51
C ALA A 451 -2.72 20.20 -5.29
N LEU A 452 -3.69 19.65 -4.57
CA LEU A 452 -3.41 18.74 -3.44
C LEU A 452 -2.64 17.50 -3.90
N ASN A 453 -3.05 16.86 -4.99
CA ASN A 453 -2.43 15.62 -5.49
C ASN A 453 -0.99 15.85 -6.00
N VAL A 454 -0.70 17.03 -6.53
CA VAL A 454 0.63 17.42 -7.03
C VAL A 454 1.52 17.97 -5.91
N MET A 455 0.97 18.90 -5.10
CA MET A 455 1.77 19.56 -4.06
C MET A 455 2.10 18.64 -2.90
N THR A 456 1.20 17.72 -2.54
CA THR A 456 1.47 16.79 -1.43
C THR A 456 2.73 15.95 -1.67
N PRO A 457 2.89 15.18 -2.77
CA PRO A 457 4.12 14.44 -3.01
C PRO A 457 5.34 15.36 -3.16
N ILE A 458 5.22 16.54 -3.81
CA ILE A 458 6.33 17.48 -3.95
C ILE A 458 6.82 17.96 -2.57
N ILE A 459 5.90 18.37 -1.69
CA ILE A 459 6.23 18.82 -0.34
C ILE A 459 6.85 17.66 0.46
N LEU A 460 6.20 16.51 0.48
CA LEU A 460 6.65 15.35 1.24
C LEU A 460 8.06 14.89 0.80
N MET A 461 8.31 14.81 -0.50
CA MET A 461 9.63 14.43 -1.02
C MET A 461 10.66 15.55 -0.81
N GLY A 462 10.27 16.81 -1.02
CA GLY A 462 11.13 17.97 -0.87
C GLY A 462 11.63 18.19 0.56
N LEU A 463 10.83 17.87 1.57
CA LEU A 463 11.26 17.91 2.98
C LEU A 463 12.50 17.02 3.24
N GLY A 464 12.64 15.91 2.51
CA GLY A 464 13.82 15.05 2.61
C GLY A 464 15.11 15.72 2.14
N LEU A 465 15.03 16.68 1.22
CA LEU A 465 16.19 17.45 0.78
C LEU A 465 16.60 18.54 1.79
N ILE A 466 15.68 18.96 2.65
CA ILE A 466 15.93 20.00 3.65
C ILE A 466 16.68 19.45 4.87
N LEU A 467 16.42 18.21 5.29
CA LEU A 467 17.04 17.61 6.47
C LEU A 467 18.58 17.66 6.46
N PRO A 468 19.28 17.27 5.39
CA PRO A 468 20.73 17.35 5.32
C PRO A 468 21.26 18.79 5.38
N MET A 469 20.45 19.79 4.96
CA MET A 469 20.83 21.20 5.04
C MET A 469 20.77 21.72 6.48
N ILE A 470 19.79 21.26 7.26
CA ILE A 470 19.66 21.61 8.68
C ILE A 470 20.84 21.05 9.47
N ASP A 471 21.19 19.79 9.24
CA ASP A 471 22.30 19.15 9.94
C ASP A 471 23.65 19.85 9.70
N LYS A 472 23.95 20.23 8.46
CA LYS A 472 25.14 21.00 8.12
C LYS A 472 25.23 22.34 8.86
N LYS A 473 24.10 23.04 9.03
CA LYS A 473 24.06 24.30 9.79
C LYS A 473 24.29 24.11 11.29
N THR A 474 23.75 23.03 11.86
CA THR A 474 23.89 22.71 13.29
C THR A 474 25.31 22.26 13.60
N ASN A 475 25.91 21.41 12.83
CA ASN A 475 27.29 20.93 12.98
C ASN A 475 28.33 22.07 12.76
N ASN A 476 28.05 23.06 11.91
CA ASN A 476 28.91 24.21 11.73
C ASN A 476 28.83 25.19 12.93
N LYS A 477 27.67 25.28 13.58
CA LYS A 477 27.54 26.12 14.81
C LYS A 477 28.26 25.49 16.01
N GLU A 478 28.22 24.14 16.15
CA GLU A 478 28.95 23.44 17.21
C GLU A 478 30.48 23.48 17.04
N LYS A 479 30.99 23.72 15.81
CA LYS A 479 32.43 23.88 15.55
C LYS A 479 32.95 25.31 15.79
N ILE A 480 32.05 26.29 15.90
CA ILE A 480 32.38 27.70 16.08
C ILE A 480 32.12 28.13 17.55
N SER A 481 31.43 27.31 18.33
CA SER A 481 31.27 27.48 19.80
C SER A 481 32.26 26.60 20.55
#